data_ca0ff766a4516ac06c5a97ea6327a3d2
#
_entry.id   ca0ff766a4516ac06c5a97ea6327a3d2
#
_cell.length_a   1.000
_cell.length_b   1.000
_cell.length_c   1.000
_cell.angle_alpha   90.00
_cell.angle_beta   90.00
_cell.angle_gamma   90.00
#
_symmetry.space_group_name_H-M   'P 1'
#
loop_
_entity.id
_entity.type
_entity.pdbx_description
1 polymer ?
#
loop_
_entity_poly.entity_id
_entity_poly.type
_entity_poly.pdbx_seq_one_letter_code
_entity_poly.pdbx_strand_id
1 'polypeptide(L)'
;MSNAFEPEWQEERGGNPVARLAAGSQRLGASIVELASGSLSSPYHFHHSNEELLIVLNGTPELRTPDGLRELQPGEVVSFPRGPEGTHRLRNASAEPCRLLFVSELNLPDIVSYPDTGTTLVVTAPTDRLAFPSGSDGPLTDLIAAAFDADPGSAS
;
A
#
# COMPACT_ATOMS: atom_id res chain seq x y z
N MET A 1 -5.54 8.89 23.10
CA MET A 1 -5.78 9.85 22.00
C MET A 1 -4.46 9.94 21.26
N SER A 2 -4.45 9.67 19.95
CA SER A 2 -3.20 9.65 19.16
C SER A 2 -2.77 11.08 18.79
N ASN A 3 -1.45 11.34 18.79
CA ASN A 3 -0.87 12.61 18.40
C ASN A 3 0.03 12.40 17.16
N ALA A 4 -0.25 13.13 16.08
CA ALA A 4 0.50 12.98 14.83
C ALA A 4 1.96 13.51 14.92
N PHE A 5 2.22 14.45 15.84
CA PHE A 5 3.56 15.02 16.03
C PHE A 5 4.39 14.25 17.08
N GLU A 6 3.71 13.53 17.96
CA GLU A 6 4.30 12.67 19.00
C GLU A 6 3.68 11.27 18.91
N PRO A 7 3.94 10.53 17.82
CA PRO A 7 3.31 9.23 17.60
C PRO A 7 3.84 8.16 18.56
N GLU A 8 2.95 7.31 19.03
CA GLU A 8 3.31 6.05 19.69
C GLU A 8 3.56 5.00 18.61
N TRP A 9 4.80 4.55 18.46
CA TRP A 9 5.18 3.54 17.48
C TRP A 9 4.67 2.17 17.90
N GLN A 10 3.94 1.47 17.03
CA GLN A 10 3.22 0.23 17.36
C GLN A 10 3.68 -0.96 16.53
N GLU A 11 4.23 -0.72 15.35
CA GLU A 11 4.68 -1.75 14.42
C GLU A 11 5.84 -1.25 13.56
N GLU A 12 6.46 -2.17 12.82
CA GLU A 12 7.42 -1.84 11.76
C GLU A 12 6.90 -2.37 10.42
N ARG A 13 7.15 -1.61 9.36
CA ARG A 13 6.85 -2.00 7.98
C ARG A 13 8.08 -1.75 7.10
N GLY A 14 8.68 -2.84 6.61
CA GLY A 14 9.92 -2.73 5.81
C GLY A 14 11.06 -2.04 6.57
N GLY A 15 11.16 -2.23 7.89
CA GLY A 15 12.16 -1.59 8.74
C GLY A 15 11.83 -0.14 9.14
N ASN A 16 10.65 0.36 8.80
CA ASN A 16 10.21 1.72 9.14
C ASN A 16 9.19 1.69 10.29
N PRO A 17 9.37 2.52 11.33
CA PRO A 17 8.38 2.65 12.40
C PRO A 17 7.03 3.14 11.87
N VAL A 18 5.94 2.54 12.35
CA VAL A 18 4.57 2.90 12.00
C VAL A 18 3.73 3.12 13.24
N ALA A 19 2.98 4.23 13.23
CA ALA A 19 1.99 4.54 14.26
C ALA A 19 0.61 4.64 13.63
N ARG A 20 -0.35 3.88 14.17
CA ARG A 20 -1.74 3.92 13.74
C ARG A 20 -2.52 4.96 14.52
N LEU A 21 -3.16 5.90 13.81
CA LEU A 21 -3.86 7.02 14.42
C LEU A 21 -5.37 6.84 14.50
N ALA A 22 -5.94 6.07 13.58
CA ALA A 22 -7.40 5.92 13.43
C ALA A 22 -7.95 4.71 14.21
N ALA A 23 -7.46 4.47 15.43
CA ALA A 23 -7.97 3.39 16.27
C ALA A 23 -9.49 3.55 16.51
N GLY A 24 -10.25 2.48 16.20
CA GLY A 24 -11.72 2.47 16.32
C GLY A 24 -12.48 3.01 15.10
N SER A 25 -11.81 3.57 14.09
CA SER A 25 -12.45 3.87 12.82
C SER A 25 -12.76 2.59 12.03
N GLN A 26 -13.93 2.56 11.39
CA GLN A 26 -14.38 1.40 10.60
C GLN A 26 -14.16 1.58 9.09
N ARG A 27 -14.04 2.82 8.63
CA ARG A 27 -14.02 3.16 7.20
C ARG A 27 -12.77 3.93 6.77
N LEU A 28 -12.03 4.47 7.74
CA LEU A 28 -10.81 5.24 7.48
C LEU A 28 -9.64 4.65 8.25
N GLY A 29 -8.54 4.46 7.55
CA GLY A 29 -7.22 4.23 8.11
C GLY A 29 -6.44 5.54 8.20
N ALA A 30 -5.66 5.71 9.24
CA ALA A 30 -4.65 6.76 9.31
C ALA A 30 -3.41 6.21 10.00
N SER A 31 -2.26 6.37 9.37
CA SER A 31 -0.99 5.91 9.92
C SER A 31 0.13 6.90 9.63
N ILE A 32 1.03 7.06 10.58
CA ILE A 32 2.30 7.73 10.36
C ILE A 32 3.36 6.68 10.09
N VAL A 33 4.18 6.93 9.09
CA VAL A 33 5.38 6.15 8.77
C VAL A 33 6.57 7.08 8.85
N GLU A 34 7.62 6.66 9.55
CA GLU A 34 8.90 7.35 9.56
C GLU A 34 9.88 6.59 8.67
N LEU A 35 10.25 7.19 7.54
CA LEU A 35 11.19 6.60 6.59
C LEU A 35 12.62 6.95 7.00
N ALA A 36 13.40 5.96 7.36
CA ALA A 36 14.84 6.12 7.54
C ALA A 36 15.51 6.50 6.20
N SER A 37 16.73 7.05 6.26
CA SER A 37 17.53 7.32 5.07
C SER A 37 17.65 6.07 4.17
N GLY A 38 17.41 6.21 2.88
CA GLY A 38 17.46 5.16 1.88
C GLY A 38 16.25 4.22 1.82
N SER A 39 15.33 4.27 2.80
CA SER A 39 14.21 3.35 2.87
C SER A 39 13.01 3.73 1.99
N LEU A 40 12.13 2.76 1.77
CA LEU A 40 10.88 2.88 1.02
C LEU A 40 9.69 2.76 1.96
N SER A 41 8.59 3.47 1.67
CA SER A 41 7.31 3.29 2.39
C SER A 41 6.69 1.92 2.10
N SER A 42 6.76 1.51 0.84
CA SER A 42 6.24 0.26 0.28
C SER A 42 6.84 0.06 -1.11
N PRO A 43 6.76 -1.14 -1.72
CA PRO A 43 6.99 -1.31 -3.15
C PRO A 43 6.03 -0.42 -3.97
N TYR A 44 6.36 -0.16 -5.24
CA TYR A 44 5.51 0.59 -6.18
C TYR A 44 4.20 -0.18 -6.40
N HIS A 45 3.06 0.43 -6.05
CA HIS A 45 1.77 -0.26 -5.98
C HIS A 45 0.59 0.69 -6.16
N PHE A 46 -0.58 0.09 -6.40
CA PHE A 46 -1.87 0.77 -6.34
C PHE A 46 -2.95 -0.13 -5.74
N HIS A 47 -4.00 0.50 -5.23
CA HIS A 47 -5.17 -0.14 -4.66
C HIS A 47 -6.35 -0.13 -5.62
N HIS A 48 -7.12 -1.21 -5.65
CA HIS A 48 -8.33 -1.29 -6.48
C HIS A 48 -9.59 -0.82 -5.75
N SER A 49 -9.63 -0.94 -4.42
CA SER A 49 -10.83 -0.66 -3.63
C SER A 49 -10.70 0.58 -2.74
N ASN A 50 -9.49 1.09 -2.54
CA ASN A 50 -9.23 2.18 -1.60
C ASN A 50 -8.50 3.34 -2.27
N GLU A 51 -8.91 4.55 -1.91
CA GLU A 51 -8.15 5.77 -2.18
C GLU A 51 -7.22 6.07 -1.00
N GLU A 52 -6.09 6.67 -1.28
CA GLU A 52 -5.15 7.11 -0.27
C GLU A 52 -4.81 8.60 -0.41
N LEU A 53 -4.56 9.23 0.72
CA LEU A 53 -4.07 10.59 0.82
C LEU A 53 -2.76 10.58 1.60
N LEU A 54 -1.73 11.19 1.05
CA LEU A 54 -0.45 11.41 1.69
C LEU A 54 -0.34 12.86 2.13
N ILE A 55 0.16 13.08 3.35
CA ILE A 55 0.59 14.40 3.83
C ILE A 55 2.04 14.28 4.30
N VAL A 56 2.93 15.11 3.78
CA VAL A 56 4.31 15.19 4.23
C VAL A 56 4.37 16.02 5.51
N LEU A 57 4.68 15.40 6.65
CA LEU A 57 4.80 16.07 7.92
C LEU A 57 6.20 16.66 8.14
N ASN A 58 7.23 15.95 7.69
CA ASN A 58 8.63 16.37 7.80
C ASN A 58 9.51 15.65 6.77
N GLY A 59 10.59 16.31 6.35
CA GLY A 59 11.55 15.80 5.38
C GLY A 59 11.12 16.00 3.93
N THR A 60 11.95 15.53 2.98
CA THR A 60 11.74 15.71 1.54
C THR A 60 11.79 14.35 0.82
N PRO A 61 10.72 13.54 0.93
CA PRO A 61 10.67 12.23 0.28
C PRO A 61 10.54 12.37 -1.24
N GLU A 62 11.14 11.44 -1.96
CA GLU A 62 10.94 11.25 -3.38
C GLU A 62 9.66 10.44 -3.63
N LEU A 63 8.75 10.97 -4.42
CA LEU A 63 7.54 10.31 -4.89
C LEU A 63 7.74 9.82 -6.32
N ARG A 64 7.48 8.53 -6.56
CA ARG A 64 7.32 7.94 -7.89
C ARG A 64 5.83 7.72 -8.18
N THR A 65 5.39 8.22 -9.33
CA THR A 65 4.04 7.99 -9.90
C THR A 65 4.18 7.53 -11.36
N PRO A 66 3.09 7.23 -12.08
CA PRO A 66 3.13 7.01 -13.53
C PRO A 66 3.70 8.19 -14.31
N ASP A 67 3.55 9.42 -13.79
CA ASP A 67 4.06 10.65 -14.41
C ASP A 67 5.56 10.87 -14.20
N GLY A 68 6.21 10.05 -13.36
CA GLY A 68 7.63 10.12 -13.08
C GLY A 68 7.99 10.30 -11.61
N LEU A 69 9.18 10.85 -11.38
CA LEU A 69 9.75 11.09 -10.05
C LEU A 69 9.68 12.59 -9.72
N ARG A 70 9.31 12.91 -8.49
CA ARG A 70 9.43 14.25 -7.93
C ARG A 70 9.74 14.24 -6.44
N GLU A 71 10.45 15.22 -5.96
CA GLU A 71 10.63 15.48 -4.53
C GLU A 71 9.41 16.20 -3.97
N LEU A 72 8.99 15.82 -2.77
CA LEU A 72 7.92 16.48 -2.03
C LEU A 72 8.49 17.35 -0.91
N GLN A 73 7.75 18.39 -0.54
CA GLN A 73 8.10 19.30 0.54
C GLN A 73 7.16 19.13 1.74
N PRO A 74 7.59 19.45 2.95
CA PRO A 74 6.71 19.46 4.13
C PRO A 74 5.46 20.30 3.88
N GLY A 75 4.29 19.74 4.26
CA GLY A 75 2.98 20.34 4.03
C GLY A 75 2.33 19.99 2.70
N GLU A 76 3.04 19.38 1.76
CA GLU A 76 2.40 18.90 0.52
C GLU A 76 1.43 17.77 0.82
N VAL A 77 0.32 17.79 0.07
CA VAL A 77 -0.75 16.79 0.12
C VAL A 77 -0.90 16.17 -1.27
N VAL A 78 -0.88 14.84 -1.34
CA VAL A 78 -1.01 14.09 -2.59
C VAL A 78 -2.12 13.06 -2.47
N SER A 79 -3.01 13.01 -3.46
CA SER A 79 -4.06 11.99 -3.55
C SER A 79 -3.62 10.88 -4.50
N PHE A 80 -3.90 9.64 -4.10
CA PHE A 80 -3.71 8.46 -4.92
C PHE A 80 -5.09 7.83 -5.18
N PRO A 81 -5.68 8.04 -6.36
CA PRO A 81 -6.95 7.43 -6.72
C PRO A 81 -6.82 5.91 -6.83
N ARG A 82 -7.95 5.23 -6.88
CA ARG A 82 -8.01 3.78 -7.15
C ARG A 82 -7.51 3.47 -8.54
N GLY A 83 -6.91 2.30 -8.71
CA GLY A 83 -6.44 1.81 -10.00
C GLY A 83 -5.06 2.33 -10.39
N PRO A 84 -4.64 2.04 -11.64
CA PRO A 84 -3.28 2.28 -12.11
C PRO A 84 -2.82 3.74 -12.05
N GLU A 85 -3.75 4.70 -12.16
CA GLU A 85 -3.45 6.13 -12.08
C GLU A 85 -2.97 6.55 -10.68
N GLY A 86 -3.40 5.82 -9.64
CA GLY A 86 -2.95 6.03 -8.27
C GLY A 86 -1.66 5.29 -7.90
N THR A 87 -0.97 4.68 -8.86
CA THR A 87 0.25 3.93 -8.57
C THR A 87 1.33 4.83 -7.98
N HIS A 88 1.86 4.44 -6.83
CA HIS A 88 2.83 5.27 -6.13
C HIS A 88 3.85 4.47 -5.31
N ARG A 89 4.95 5.13 -5.00
CA ARG A 89 5.98 4.69 -4.05
C ARG A 89 6.70 5.92 -3.51
N LEU A 90 6.95 5.94 -2.21
CA LEU A 90 7.82 6.95 -1.61
C LEU A 90 9.16 6.34 -1.19
N ARG A 91 10.20 7.14 -1.35
CA ARG A 91 11.56 6.83 -0.92
C ARG A 91 12.12 8.02 -0.16
N ASN A 92 12.82 7.77 0.91
CA ASN A 92 13.65 8.79 1.52
C ASN A 92 15.06 8.75 0.92
N ALA A 93 15.37 9.65 0.00
CA ALA A 93 16.70 9.78 -0.59
C ALA A 93 17.62 10.72 0.20
N SER A 94 17.11 11.39 1.25
CA SER A 94 17.85 12.31 2.11
C SER A 94 18.59 11.59 3.24
N ALA A 95 19.46 12.31 3.95
CA ALA A 95 20.17 11.77 5.10
C ALA A 95 19.32 11.73 6.38
N GLU A 96 18.33 12.62 6.48
CA GLU A 96 17.48 12.75 7.65
C GLU A 96 16.17 11.97 7.49
N PRO A 97 15.56 11.48 8.59
CA PRO A 97 14.28 10.78 8.50
C PRO A 97 13.16 11.65 7.92
N CYS A 98 12.30 11.05 7.10
CA CYS A 98 11.08 11.68 6.61
C CYS A 98 9.86 11.13 7.34
N ARG A 99 8.93 11.99 7.75
CA ARG A 99 7.69 11.59 8.41
C ARG A 99 6.49 11.86 7.52
N LEU A 100 5.71 10.82 7.27
CA LEU A 100 4.61 10.78 6.33
C LEU A 100 3.33 10.36 7.05
N LEU A 101 2.23 11.09 6.84
CA LEU A 101 0.90 10.68 7.25
C LEU A 101 0.15 10.15 6.03
N PHE A 102 -0.28 8.90 6.11
CA PHE A 102 -1.20 8.29 5.16
C PHE A 102 -2.60 8.24 5.77
N VAL A 103 -3.59 8.64 4.99
CA VAL A 103 -5.01 8.45 5.28
C VAL A 103 -5.58 7.64 4.13
N SER A 104 -6.29 6.57 4.43
CA SER A 104 -6.87 5.67 3.41
C SER A 104 -8.30 5.28 3.74
N GLU A 105 -9.06 4.91 2.75
CA GLU A 105 -10.25 4.10 2.95
C GLU A 105 -9.87 2.73 3.51
N LEU A 106 -10.83 2.03 4.12
CA LEU A 106 -10.70 0.65 4.62
C LEU A 106 -11.78 -0.25 4.01
N ASN A 107 -11.96 -0.18 2.69
CA ASN A 107 -12.85 -1.10 1.99
C ASN A 107 -12.18 -2.47 1.87
N LEU A 108 -12.92 -3.51 2.19
CA LEU A 108 -12.49 -4.91 2.04
C LEU A 108 -13.52 -5.69 1.23
N PRO A 109 -13.10 -6.67 0.41
CA PRO A 109 -11.70 -6.97 0.12
C PRO A 109 -11.02 -5.87 -0.68
N ASP A 110 -9.71 -5.68 -0.46
CA ASP A 110 -8.88 -4.82 -1.28
C ASP A 110 -7.91 -5.65 -2.11
N ILE A 111 -7.71 -5.25 -3.34
CA ILE A 111 -6.71 -5.84 -4.23
C ILE A 111 -5.61 -4.81 -4.42
N VAL A 112 -4.37 -5.19 -4.15
CA VAL A 112 -3.20 -4.34 -4.30
C VAL A 112 -2.31 -4.91 -5.38
N SER A 113 -2.06 -4.16 -6.43
CA SER A 113 -1.19 -4.57 -7.53
C SER A 113 0.18 -3.92 -7.40
N TYR A 114 1.23 -4.71 -7.66
CA TYR A 114 2.64 -4.31 -7.61
C TYR A 114 3.26 -4.44 -9.01
N PRO A 115 3.19 -3.40 -9.87
CA PRO A 115 3.62 -3.49 -11.26
C PRO A 115 5.08 -3.89 -11.46
N ASP A 116 5.99 -3.42 -10.59
CA ASP A 116 7.43 -3.72 -10.72
C ASP A 116 7.78 -5.19 -10.45
N THR A 117 6.99 -5.86 -9.62
CA THR A 117 7.24 -7.28 -9.24
C THR A 117 6.30 -8.25 -9.94
N GLY A 118 5.27 -7.71 -10.62
CA GLY A 118 4.23 -8.52 -11.18
C GLY A 118 3.49 -9.35 -10.11
N THR A 119 3.22 -8.78 -8.94
CA THR A 119 2.52 -9.45 -7.85
C THR A 119 1.18 -8.78 -7.57
N THR A 120 0.18 -9.56 -7.23
CA THR A 120 -1.12 -9.08 -6.74
C THR A 120 -1.35 -9.61 -5.32
N LEU A 121 -1.74 -8.72 -4.43
CA LEU A 121 -2.11 -9.03 -3.06
C LEU A 121 -3.62 -8.84 -2.89
N VAL A 122 -4.31 -9.83 -2.33
CA VAL A 122 -5.72 -9.71 -1.94
C VAL A 122 -5.77 -9.63 -0.42
N VAL A 123 -6.36 -8.56 0.08
CA VAL A 123 -6.55 -8.30 1.51
C VAL A 123 -8.02 -8.54 1.83
N THR A 124 -8.33 -9.62 2.52
CA THR A 124 -9.70 -10.01 2.88
C THR A 124 -10.08 -9.55 4.28
N ALA A 125 -9.08 -9.38 5.14
CA ALA A 125 -9.21 -8.86 6.50
C ALA A 125 -7.89 -8.15 6.90
N PRO A 126 -7.85 -7.37 7.97
CA PRO A 126 -6.63 -6.68 8.41
C PRO A 126 -5.42 -7.60 8.63
N THR A 127 -5.66 -8.85 8.98
CA THR A 127 -4.63 -9.88 9.25
C THR A 127 -4.62 -11.01 8.22
N ASP A 128 -5.50 -10.98 7.21
CA ASP A 128 -5.63 -12.04 6.22
C ASP A 128 -5.31 -11.50 4.82
N ARG A 129 -4.24 -12.03 4.23
CA ARG A 129 -3.69 -11.57 2.95
C ARG A 129 -3.24 -12.75 2.11
N LEU A 130 -3.65 -12.75 0.85
CA LEU A 130 -3.26 -13.74 -0.14
C LEU A 130 -2.45 -13.06 -1.24
N ALA A 131 -1.28 -13.57 -1.56
CA ALA A 131 -0.43 -13.04 -2.62
C ALA A 131 -0.40 -14.00 -3.81
N PHE A 132 -0.55 -13.45 -5.00
CA PHE A 132 -0.54 -14.18 -6.27
C PHE A 132 0.53 -13.58 -7.19
N PRO A 133 1.33 -14.41 -7.91
CA PRO A 133 2.16 -13.91 -9.00
C PRO A 133 1.26 -13.31 -10.08
N SER A 134 1.60 -12.16 -10.62
CA SER A 134 0.98 -11.65 -11.84
C SER A 134 1.41 -12.55 -13.00
N GLY A 135 0.45 -12.96 -13.81
CA GLY A 135 0.70 -13.93 -14.88
C GLY A 135 -0.15 -15.18 -14.75
N SER A 136 -0.89 -15.34 -13.64
CA SER A 136 -2.05 -16.22 -13.55
C SER A 136 -3.32 -15.54 -14.07
N ASP A 137 -3.16 -14.48 -14.83
CA ASP A 137 -4.21 -13.69 -15.50
C ASP A 137 -4.59 -14.28 -16.89
N GLY A 138 -4.53 -15.60 -17.00
CA GLY A 138 -5.15 -16.30 -18.11
C GLY A 138 -6.67 -16.02 -18.15
N PRO A 139 -7.33 -16.24 -19.29
CA PRO A 139 -8.78 -16.13 -19.38
C PRO A 139 -9.45 -16.85 -18.20
N LEU A 140 -10.46 -16.23 -17.59
CA LEU A 140 -11.17 -16.80 -16.45
C LEU A 140 -11.64 -18.23 -16.72
N THR A 141 -11.98 -18.53 -17.99
CA THR A 141 -12.33 -19.88 -18.47
C THR A 141 -11.22 -20.89 -18.25
N ASP A 142 -9.96 -20.51 -18.45
CA ASP A 142 -8.82 -21.42 -18.32
C ASP A 142 -8.50 -21.67 -16.84
N LEU A 143 -8.63 -20.63 -16.00
CA LEU A 143 -8.48 -20.75 -14.56
C LEU A 143 -9.58 -21.61 -13.93
N ILE A 144 -10.82 -21.48 -14.42
CA ILE A 144 -11.94 -22.32 -13.98
C ILE A 144 -11.74 -23.77 -14.46
N ALA A 145 -11.33 -23.99 -15.70
CA ALA A 145 -11.04 -25.32 -16.21
C ALA A 145 -9.95 -26.02 -15.40
N ALA A 146 -8.83 -25.32 -15.13
CA ALA A 146 -7.76 -25.84 -14.29
C ALA A 146 -8.22 -26.18 -12.85
N ALA A 147 -9.13 -25.39 -12.29
CA ALA A 147 -9.70 -25.65 -10.98
C ALA A 147 -10.59 -26.90 -10.96
N PHE A 148 -11.37 -27.13 -12.01
CA PHE A 148 -12.16 -28.37 -12.16
C PHE A 148 -11.27 -29.60 -12.34
N ASP A 149 -10.20 -29.49 -13.13
CA ASP A 149 -9.26 -30.59 -13.35
C ASP A 149 -8.47 -30.94 -12.06
N ALA A 150 -8.24 -29.96 -11.18
CA ALA A 150 -7.55 -30.16 -9.93
C ALA A 150 -8.47 -30.66 -8.79
N ASP A 151 -9.79 -30.67 -8.98
CA ASP A 151 -10.74 -31.15 -7.97
C ASP A 151 -10.71 -32.71 -7.91
N PRO A 152 -10.32 -33.32 -6.79
CA PRO A 152 -10.27 -34.77 -6.65
C PRO A 152 -11.64 -35.44 -6.75
N GLY A 153 -12.75 -34.69 -6.74
CA GLY A 153 -14.10 -35.19 -6.97
C GLY A 153 -14.50 -35.27 -8.47
N SER A 154 -13.70 -34.73 -9.38
CA SER A 154 -14.00 -34.71 -10.83
C SER A 154 -13.66 -36.03 -11.56
N ALA A 155 -13.01 -36.99 -10.89
CA ALA A 155 -12.70 -38.32 -11.41
C ALA A 155 -13.78 -39.33 -10.97
N SER A 156 -14.93 -39.34 -11.65
CA SER A 156 -15.94 -40.39 -11.53
C SER A 156 -16.43 -40.82 -12.91
#